data_32c5f2d34a23cd0801a648cd6724e573
#
_entry.id   32c5f2d34a23cd0801a648cd6724e573
#
_cell.length_a   1.000
_cell.length_b   1.000
_cell.length_c   1.000
_cell.angle_alpha   90.00
_cell.angle_beta   90.00
_cell.angle_gamma   90.00
#
_symmetry.space_group_name_H-M   'P 1'
#
loop_
_entity.id
_entity.type
_entity.pdbx_description
1 polymer ?
#
loop_
_entity_poly.entity_id
_entity_poly.type
_entity_poly.pdbx_seq_one_letter_code
_entity_poly.pdbx_strand_id
1 'polypeptide(L)'
;MSSMNFSSAKQYVRPPQRGIFPLDHDAECKTYMQEYLGCLKQEKDMHHKCRDLSRNYLECRMERQLMAKENLDDMGFSKDAKVEGEVQVYDKSKEKDGFIAGKHIDKPTKWWFQNFFR
;
A
#
# COMPACT_ATOMS: atom_id res chain seq x y z
N MET A 1 -5.58 -1.97 52.18
CA MET A 1 -4.85 -1.68 50.94
C MET A 1 -5.30 -2.67 49.90
N SER A 2 -6.14 -2.27 48.97
CA SER A 2 -6.49 -3.11 47.83
C SER A 2 -5.36 -3.10 46.84
N SER A 3 -4.63 -4.20 46.75
CA SER A 3 -3.67 -4.38 45.65
C SER A 3 -4.48 -4.55 44.37
N MET A 4 -4.50 -3.54 43.54
CA MET A 4 -4.97 -3.68 42.19
C MET A 4 -3.97 -4.57 41.45
N ASN A 5 -4.27 -5.85 41.41
CA ASN A 5 -3.62 -6.76 40.48
C ASN A 5 -4.05 -6.39 39.09
N PHE A 6 -3.29 -5.50 38.44
CA PHE A 6 -3.28 -5.42 37.00
C PHE A 6 -2.64 -6.71 36.47
N SER A 7 -3.40 -7.80 36.55
CA SER A 7 -3.01 -8.97 35.77
C SER A 7 -3.08 -8.52 34.31
N SER A 8 -1.92 -8.39 33.70
CA SER A 8 -1.81 -8.25 32.27
C SER A 8 -2.25 -9.55 31.62
N ALA A 9 -3.55 -9.83 31.68
CA ALA A 9 -4.14 -10.83 30.81
C ALA A 9 -3.74 -10.41 29.41
N LYS A 10 -2.99 -11.27 28.71
CA LYS A 10 -2.67 -11.05 27.30
C LYS A 10 -3.98 -10.77 26.58
N GLN A 11 -4.25 -9.49 26.35
CA GLN A 11 -5.44 -9.08 25.65
C GLN A 11 -5.34 -9.63 24.25
N TYR A 12 -6.16 -10.62 23.93
CA TYR A 12 -6.22 -11.16 22.58
C TYR A 12 -6.78 -10.07 21.66
N VAL A 13 -5.88 -9.40 20.97
CA VAL A 13 -6.24 -8.38 19.99
C VAL A 13 -6.72 -9.09 18.73
N ARG A 14 -7.99 -8.90 18.41
CA ARG A 14 -8.55 -9.42 17.17
C ARG A 14 -7.95 -8.64 15.99
N PRO A 15 -7.45 -9.33 14.93
CA PRO A 15 -6.96 -8.63 13.75
C PRO A 15 -8.06 -7.80 13.10
N PRO A 16 -7.72 -6.65 12.49
CA PRO A 16 -8.68 -5.84 11.77
C PRO A 16 -9.21 -6.57 10.54
N GLN A 17 -10.35 -6.14 10.05
CA GLN A 17 -10.92 -6.65 8.81
C GLN A 17 -10.04 -6.28 7.60
N ARG A 18 -10.19 -7.04 6.53
CA ARG A 18 -9.54 -6.76 5.25
C ARG A 18 -9.77 -5.32 4.79
N GLY A 19 -8.72 -4.64 4.36
CA GLY A 19 -8.77 -3.25 3.92
C GLY A 19 -8.58 -2.21 5.02
N ILE A 20 -8.52 -2.63 6.28
CA ILE A 20 -8.20 -1.75 7.41
C ILE A 20 -6.72 -1.85 7.73
N PHE A 21 -6.07 -0.71 7.84
CA PHE A 21 -4.63 -0.59 8.06
C PHE A 21 -4.34 0.33 9.25
N PRO A 22 -4.48 -0.16 10.49
CA PRO A 22 -4.27 0.64 11.68
C PRO A 22 -2.82 1.09 11.82
N LEU A 23 -2.63 2.19 12.54
CA LEU A 23 -1.29 2.70 12.84
C LEU A 23 -0.56 1.75 13.79
N ASP A 24 0.73 1.59 13.56
CA ASP A 24 1.64 0.86 14.44
C ASP A 24 2.09 1.76 15.60
N HIS A 25 1.27 1.86 16.63
CA HIS A 25 1.54 2.73 17.79
C HIS A 25 2.76 2.29 18.60
N ASP A 26 3.01 0.98 18.68
CA ASP A 26 4.12 0.40 19.44
C ASP A 26 5.40 0.26 18.61
N ALA A 27 5.38 0.70 17.37
CA ALA A 27 6.51 0.64 16.44
C ALA A 27 7.10 -0.78 16.26
N GLU A 28 6.28 -1.81 16.34
CA GLU A 28 6.70 -3.21 16.24
C GLU A 28 7.28 -3.57 14.87
N CYS A 29 6.75 -2.98 13.81
CA CYS A 29 7.21 -3.17 12.42
C CYS A 29 8.00 -1.98 11.86
N LYS A 30 8.42 -1.06 12.68
CA LYS A 30 9.12 0.17 12.26
C LYS A 30 10.42 -0.11 11.51
N THR A 31 11.21 -1.09 11.95
CA THR A 31 12.47 -1.46 11.31
C THR A 31 12.26 -1.87 9.86
N TYR A 32 11.29 -2.74 9.61
CA TYR A 32 10.93 -3.20 8.26
C TYR A 32 10.43 -2.05 7.38
N MET A 33 9.67 -1.13 7.95
CA MET A 33 9.20 0.07 7.25
C MET A 33 10.37 0.97 6.85
N GLN A 34 11.34 1.18 7.75
CA GLN A 34 12.51 2.00 7.47
C GLN A 34 13.41 1.40 6.40
N GLU A 35 13.60 0.09 6.42
CA GLU A 35 14.36 -0.63 5.39
C GLU A 35 13.70 -0.49 4.01
N TYR A 36 12.38 -0.65 3.95
CA TYR A 36 11.63 -0.50 2.72
C TYR A 36 11.69 0.93 2.17
N LEU A 37 11.47 1.94 3.00
CA LEU A 37 11.56 3.34 2.60
C LEU A 37 12.97 3.74 2.19
N GLY A 38 13.99 3.22 2.87
CA GLY A 38 15.39 3.42 2.50
C GLY A 38 15.72 2.85 1.12
N CYS A 39 15.22 1.65 0.82
CA CYS A 39 15.36 1.04 -0.50
C CYS A 39 14.68 1.89 -1.59
N LEU A 40 13.45 2.35 -1.36
CA LEU A 40 12.74 3.21 -2.31
C LEU A 40 13.49 4.49 -2.62
N LYS A 41 14.13 5.11 -1.64
CA LYS A 41 14.96 6.31 -1.85
C LYS A 41 16.20 6.00 -2.68
N GLN A 42 16.85 4.87 -2.44
CA GLN A 42 18.02 4.45 -3.20
C GLN A 42 17.70 4.11 -4.65
N GLU A 43 16.57 3.45 -4.88
CA GLU A 43 16.12 2.98 -6.19
C GLU A 43 15.23 3.99 -6.93
N LYS A 44 15.18 5.24 -6.49
CA LYS A 44 14.41 6.32 -7.12
C LYS A 44 12.92 5.95 -7.32
N ASP A 45 12.30 5.44 -6.26
CA ASP A 45 10.89 5.03 -6.23
C ASP A 45 10.53 3.83 -7.14
N MET A 46 11.52 3.08 -7.59
CA MET A 46 11.29 1.82 -8.30
C MET A 46 10.88 0.71 -7.33
N HIS A 47 9.60 0.65 -7.01
CA HIS A 47 9.04 -0.27 -6.01
C HIS A 47 9.27 -1.76 -6.31
N HIS A 48 9.39 -2.15 -7.57
CA HIS A 48 9.63 -3.54 -7.96
C HIS A 48 10.97 -4.10 -7.46
N LYS A 49 11.98 -3.26 -7.30
CA LYS A 49 13.28 -3.65 -6.75
C LYS A 49 13.27 -3.84 -5.24
N CYS A 50 12.34 -3.17 -4.56
CA CYS A 50 12.18 -3.23 -3.11
C CYS A 50 11.05 -4.17 -2.67
N ARG A 51 10.61 -5.04 -3.56
CA ARG A 51 9.44 -5.89 -3.35
C ARG A 51 9.58 -6.84 -2.16
N ASP A 52 10.76 -7.44 -1.98
CA ASP A 52 11.01 -8.36 -0.87
C ASP A 52 10.92 -7.65 0.48
N LEU A 53 11.39 -6.41 0.57
CA LEU A 53 11.28 -5.59 1.77
C LEU A 53 9.85 -5.20 2.08
N SER A 54 9.07 -4.89 1.06
CA SER A 54 7.64 -4.65 1.17
C SER A 54 6.89 -5.90 1.67
N ARG A 55 7.23 -7.07 1.16
CA ARG A 55 6.70 -8.35 1.64
C ARG A 55 6.98 -8.56 3.13
N ASN A 56 8.22 -8.37 3.55
CA ASN A 56 8.63 -8.53 4.95
C ASN A 56 7.86 -7.58 5.88
N TYR A 57 7.64 -6.36 5.45
CA TYR A 57 6.85 -5.39 6.21
C TYR A 57 5.40 -5.82 6.38
N LEU A 58 4.74 -6.25 5.30
CA LEU A 58 3.37 -6.74 5.37
C LEU A 58 3.24 -8.01 6.21
N GLU A 59 4.19 -8.92 6.12
CA GLU A 59 4.26 -10.13 6.94
C GLU A 59 4.37 -9.79 8.43
N CYS A 60 5.24 -8.85 8.80
CA CYS A 60 5.34 -8.35 10.17
C CYS A 60 4.00 -7.79 10.66
N ARG A 61 3.32 -6.99 9.86
CA ARG A 61 2.01 -6.44 10.22
C ARG A 61 0.94 -7.51 10.42
N MET A 62 0.94 -8.55 9.59
CA MET A 62 0.03 -9.68 9.76
C MET A 62 0.29 -10.44 11.05
N GLU A 63 1.55 -10.67 11.41
CA GLU A 63 1.94 -11.34 12.65
C GLU A 63 1.60 -10.53 13.90
N ARG A 64 1.66 -9.21 13.82
CA ARG A 64 1.38 -8.29 14.92
C ARG A 64 -0.07 -7.87 15.05
N GLN A 65 -0.98 -8.50 14.33
CA GLN A 65 -2.41 -8.18 14.33
C GLN A 65 -2.72 -6.73 13.86
N LEU A 66 -1.84 -6.15 13.06
CA LEU A 66 -2.01 -4.83 12.45
C LEU A 66 -2.64 -4.88 11.05
N MET A 67 -2.84 -6.07 10.54
CA MET A 67 -3.41 -6.30 9.22
C MET A 67 -4.10 -7.66 9.20
N ALA A 68 -5.17 -7.80 8.42
CA ALA A 68 -5.81 -9.09 8.21
C ALA A 68 -4.82 -10.08 7.59
N LYS A 69 -4.79 -11.32 8.11
CA LYS A 69 -3.93 -12.37 7.56
C LYS A 69 -4.46 -12.83 6.21
N GLU A 70 -3.64 -12.64 5.20
CA GLU A 70 -3.90 -13.07 3.83
C GLU A 70 -2.68 -13.78 3.25
N ASN A 71 -2.90 -14.53 2.18
CA ASN A 71 -1.79 -15.14 1.45
C ASN A 71 -1.07 -14.07 0.61
N LEU A 72 0.21 -13.87 0.89
CA LEU A 72 1.02 -12.89 0.17
C LEU A 72 1.22 -13.24 -1.32
N ASP A 73 1.14 -14.51 -1.66
CA ASP A 73 1.24 -14.93 -3.07
C ASP A 73 0.04 -14.43 -3.89
N ASP A 74 -1.16 -14.41 -3.29
CA ASP A 74 -2.37 -13.86 -3.92
C ASP A 74 -2.31 -12.33 -4.05
N MET A 75 -1.53 -11.67 -3.19
CA MET A 75 -1.26 -10.24 -3.25
C MET A 75 -0.17 -9.86 -4.26
N GLY A 76 0.31 -10.83 -5.02
CA GLY A 76 1.30 -10.61 -6.05
C GLY A 76 2.77 -10.70 -5.59
N PHE A 77 3.06 -11.24 -4.42
CA PHE A 77 4.41 -11.45 -3.91
C PHE A 77 4.98 -12.86 -4.21
N SER A 78 4.36 -13.61 -5.11
CA SER A 78 4.91 -14.89 -5.55
C SER A 78 6.25 -14.70 -6.26
N LYS A 79 7.13 -15.69 -6.15
CA LYS A 79 8.44 -15.67 -6.82
C LYS A 79 8.33 -15.62 -8.35
N ASP A 80 7.23 -16.12 -8.87
CA ASP A 80 6.96 -16.21 -10.31
C ASP A 80 6.17 -14.99 -10.85
N ALA A 81 5.84 -14.05 -10.00
CA ALA A 81 5.19 -12.83 -10.43
C ALA A 81 6.13 -12.02 -11.32
N LYS A 82 5.97 -12.19 -12.60
CA LYS A 82 6.67 -11.37 -13.60
C LYS A 82 6.23 -9.91 -13.39
N VAL A 83 7.20 -9.05 -13.21
CA VAL A 83 6.97 -7.61 -13.34
C VAL A 83 6.71 -7.37 -14.82
N GLU A 84 5.44 -7.51 -15.23
CA GLU A 84 5.03 -7.17 -16.58
C GLU A 84 5.03 -5.65 -16.71
N GLY A 85 5.96 -5.17 -17.48
CA GLY A 85 6.04 -3.78 -17.88
C GLY A 85 7.29 -3.07 -17.37
N GLU A 86 8.03 -2.53 -18.27
CA GLU A 86 8.97 -1.46 -17.99
C GLU A 86 8.19 -0.35 -17.27
N VAL A 87 8.48 -0.15 -15.99
CA VAL A 87 7.90 0.97 -15.25
C VAL A 87 8.35 2.24 -15.97
N GLN A 88 7.48 2.79 -16.79
CA GLN A 88 7.75 4.07 -17.44
C GLN A 88 7.88 5.10 -16.33
N VAL A 89 9.10 5.57 -16.15
CA VAL A 89 9.36 6.69 -15.25
C VAL A 89 8.55 7.86 -15.77
N TYR A 90 7.63 8.34 -14.95
CA TYR A 90 6.81 9.49 -15.29
C TYR A 90 7.71 10.71 -15.58
N ASP A 91 7.64 11.22 -16.78
CA ASP A 91 8.41 12.37 -17.22
C ASP A 91 7.58 13.64 -17.12
N LYS A 92 7.81 14.39 -16.06
CA LYS A 92 7.12 15.64 -15.80
C LYS A 92 7.32 16.69 -16.89
N SER A 93 8.40 16.62 -17.66
CA SER A 93 8.68 17.57 -18.74
C SER A 93 7.71 17.44 -19.93
N LYS A 94 7.04 16.28 -20.04
CA LYS A 94 6.03 16.02 -21.07
C LYS A 94 4.63 16.51 -20.72
N GLU A 95 4.44 17.02 -19.51
CA GLU A 95 3.17 17.62 -19.11
C GLU A 95 2.94 18.92 -19.86
N LYS A 96 1.77 19.07 -20.41
CA LYS A 96 1.32 20.38 -20.95
C LYS A 96 0.97 21.30 -19.79
N ASP A 97 1.23 22.59 -19.97
CA ASP A 97 0.81 23.60 -19.02
C ASP A 97 -0.70 23.49 -18.70
N GLY A 98 -1.02 23.44 -17.40
CA GLY A 98 -2.39 23.25 -16.94
C GLY A 98 -2.89 21.81 -16.93
N PHE A 99 -2.01 20.83 -17.09
CA PHE A 99 -2.36 19.42 -16.95
C PHE A 99 -2.79 19.10 -15.51
N ILE A 100 -3.96 18.49 -15.37
CA ILE A 100 -4.47 17.95 -14.10
C ILE A 100 -4.68 16.45 -14.28
N ALA A 101 -4.02 15.63 -13.47
CA ALA A 101 -4.13 14.18 -13.53
C ALA A 101 -5.60 13.73 -13.41
N GLY A 102 -6.04 12.85 -14.31
CA GLY A 102 -7.41 12.33 -14.34
C GLY A 102 -8.41 13.19 -15.13
N LYS A 103 -8.15 14.46 -15.37
CA LYS A 103 -9.10 15.36 -16.07
C LYS A 103 -9.28 15.06 -17.56
N HIS A 104 -8.36 14.30 -18.16
CA HIS A 104 -8.45 13.87 -19.57
C HIS A 104 -9.47 12.75 -19.80
N ILE A 105 -9.95 12.13 -18.72
CA ILE A 105 -10.91 11.02 -18.79
C ILE A 105 -12.32 11.54 -19.06
N ASP A 106 -12.59 12.79 -18.74
CA ASP A 106 -13.91 13.43 -18.82
C ASP A 106 -14.20 14.13 -20.14
N LYS A 107 -13.57 13.72 -21.24
CA LYS A 107 -14.07 14.18 -22.55
C LYS A 107 -15.43 13.54 -22.78
N PRO A 108 -16.53 14.32 -22.73
CA PRO A 108 -17.83 13.77 -23.06
C PRO A 108 -17.72 13.21 -24.47
N THR A 109 -17.91 11.91 -24.59
CA THR A 109 -18.00 11.28 -25.91
C THR A 109 -19.09 12.03 -26.69
N LYS A 110 -18.85 12.36 -27.94
CA LYS A 110 -19.80 13.08 -28.82
C LYS A 110 -21.23 12.49 -28.77
N TRP A 111 -21.31 11.22 -28.35
CA TRP A 111 -22.56 10.49 -28.20
C TRP A 111 -23.46 11.07 -27.10
N TRP A 112 -22.90 11.58 -26.02
CA TRP A 112 -23.67 12.16 -24.91
C TRP A 112 -24.33 13.50 -25.30
N PHE A 113 -23.64 14.30 -26.11
CA PHE A 113 -24.12 15.61 -26.54
C PHE A 113 -25.24 15.52 -27.58
N GLN A 114 -25.27 14.46 -28.41
CA GLN A 114 -26.32 14.28 -29.44
C GLN A 114 -27.65 13.81 -28.87
N ASN A 115 -27.65 13.13 -27.72
CA ASN A 115 -28.89 12.65 -27.11
C ASN A 115 -29.54 13.64 -26.12
N PHE A 116 -28.85 14.69 -25.75
CA PHE A 116 -29.39 15.68 -24.81
C PHE A 116 -30.20 16.79 -25.47
N PHE A 117 -30.09 16.96 -26.79
CA PHE A 117 -30.80 17.97 -27.57
C PHE A 117 -31.82 17.36 -28.57
N ARG A 118 -32.31 16.18 -28.29
CA ARG A 118 -33.48 15.64 -29.02
C ARG A 118 -34.75 15.79 -28.22
#